data_236aa0f1aeb4ad23b47caec6f6896c89
#
_entry.id   236aa0f1aeb4ad23b47caec6f6896c89
#
_cell.length_a   1.000
_cell.length_b   1.000
_cell.length_c   1.000
_cell.angle_alpha   90.00
_cell.angle_beta   90.00
_cell.angle_gamma   90.00
#
_symmetry.space_group_name_H-M   'P 1'
#
loop_
_entity.id
_entity.type
_entity.pdbx_description
1 polymer ?
#
loop_
_entity_poly.entity_id
_entity_poly.type
_entity_poly.pdbx_seq_one_letter_code
_entity_poly.pdbx_strand_id
1 'polypeptide(L)'
;MQHFYDGQVRRYVTQMVRLMSNFSVKDGKGKLTQIPVTYGDLTRQVANIIRDNTENKIPSAPRIAVHVTGMEIDRERTADASYVSKLNIRERAYDAEGKEYLNTEGKNYTVERLMPTPYKLTFNCDIWSTNTDMKLQILEQILVLFNPSLEVQTTDNYIDWTSLTHVMLDSVTWSSRSVPVGVDSEIDVSTLTFTTPIYISP
;
A
#
# COMPACT_ATOMS: atom_id res chain seq x y z
N MET A 1 -14.31 16.32 -23.78
CA MET A 1 -13.92 15.14 -22.98
C MET A 1 -14.20 15.47 -21.52
N GLN A 2 -15.04 14.69 -20.86
CA GLN A 2 -15.41 14.95 -19.46
C GLN A 2 -14.28 14.47 -18.55
N HIS A 3 -13.89 15.29 -17.57
CA HIS A 3 -12.88 14.89 -16.59
C HIS A 3 -13.46 13.82 -15.66
N PHE A 4 -12.84 12.65 -15.65
CA PHE A 4 -13.19 11.55 -14.77
C PHE A 4 -11.98 11.14 -13.92
N TYR A 5 -12.12 11.19 -12.60
CA TYR A 5 -11.06 10.78 -11.67
C TYR A 5 -11.67 10.26 -10.36
N ASP A 6 -11.60 8.96 -10.16
CA ASP A 6 -12.10 8.29 -8.94
C ASP A 6 -11.02 7.99 -7.90
N GLY A 7 -9.77 8.28 -8.21
CA GLY A 7 -8.65 8.07 -7.28
C GLY A 7 -8.34 6.61 -6.95
N GLN A 8 -8.70 5.66 -7.80
CA GLN A 8 -8.54 4.22 -7.56
C GLN A 8 -7.06 3.88 -7.28
N VAL A 9 -6.14 4.29 -8.15
CA VAL A 9 -4.71 4.05 -7.95
C VAL A 9 -4.20 4.69 -6.66
N ARG A 10 -4.69 5.90 -6.33
CA ARG A 10 -4.33 6.59 -5.08
C ARG A 10 -4.71 5.79 -3.84
N ARG A 11 -5.83 5.06 -3.87
CA ARG A 11 -6.26 4.19 -2.75
C ARG A 11 -5.23 3.09 -2.48
N TYR A 12 -4.76 2.39 -3.52
CA TYR A 12 -3.72 1.36 -3.37
C TYR A 12 -2.41 1.93 -2.82
N VAL A 13 -1.97 3.09 -3.35
CA VAL A 13 -0.79 3.79 -2.83
C VAL A 13 -0.94 4.14 -1.35
N THR A 14 -2.10 4.67 -0.96
CA THR A 14 -2.39 5.04 0.43
C THR A 14 -2.38 3.80 1.34
N GLN A 15 -2.91 2.68 0.88
CA GLN A 15 -2.91 1.43 1.63
C GLN A 15 -1.49 0.91 1.83
N MET A 16 -0.64 0.96 0.79
CA MET A 16 0.76 0.55 0.90
C MET A 16 1.53 1.42 1.92
N VAL A 17 1.33 2.73 1.88
CA VAL A 17 1.92 3.65 2.87
C VAL A 17 1.44 3.33 4.29
N ARG A 18 0.14 3.07 4.48
CA ARG A 18 -0.44 2.69 5.79
C ARG A 18 0.13 1.37 6.28
N LEU A 19 0.26 0.39 5.39
CA LEU A 19 0.83 -0.91 5.73
C LEU A 19 2.26 -0.74 6.25
N MET A 20 3.09 0.03 5.54
CA MET A 20 4.47 0.29 5.93
C MET A 20 4.60 1.16 7.19
N SER A 21 3.57 1.90 7.59
CA SER A 21 3.60 2.76 8.79
C SER A 21 3.45 2.00 10.12
N ASN A 22 3.20 0.70 10.09
CA ASN A 22 2.99 -0.11 11.28
C ASN A 22 4.29 -0.64 11.92
N PHE A 23 5.44 -0.41 11.30
CA PHE A 23 6.71 -0.91 11.78
C PHE A 23 7.37 0.04 12.80
N SER A 24 8.10 -0.55 13.74
CA SER A 24 8.83 0.18 14.77
C SER A 24 10.20 -0.44 15.00
N VAL A 25 11.15 0.35 15.47
CA VAL A 25 12.48 -0.09 15.86
C VAL A 25 12.70 0.12 17.34
N LYS A 26 13.53 -0.74 17.92
CA LYS A 26 13.99 -0.63 19.29
C LYS A 26 15.38 -0.02 19.29
N ASP A 27 15.51 1.12 19.94
CA ASP A 27 16.81 1.78 20.11
C ASP A 27 17.70 1.00 21.11
N GLY A 28 19.03 1.21 21.07
CA GLY A 28 19.99 0.60 22.00
C GLY A 28 19.68 0.80 23.49
N LYS A 29 18.84 1.78 23.83
CA LYS A 29 18.30 2.01 25.16
C LYS A 29 16.99 1.27 25.47
N GLY A 30 16.51 0.44 24.53
CA GLY A 30 15.28 -0.32 24.68
C GLY A 30 13.97 0.48 24.39
N LYS A 31 14.06 1.73 23.95
CA LYS A 31 12.91 2.54 23.60
C LYS A 31 12.39 2.17 22.20
N LEU A 32 11.08 1.87 22.10
CA LEU A 32 10.39 1.68 20.84
C LEU A 32 10.11 3.02 20.16
N THR A 33 10.50 3.13 18.89
CA THR A 33 10.24 4.31 18.06
C THR A 33 9.56 3.87 16.78
N GLN A 34 8.40 4.44 16.46
CA GLN A 34 7.70 4.21 15.21
C GLN A 34 8.48 4.84 14.06
N ILE A 35 8.53 4.13 12.93
CA ILE A 35 9.29 4.57 11.76
C ILE A 35 8.40 5.51 10.93
N PRO A 36 8.85 6.72 10.61
CA PRO A 36 8.13 7.61 9.73
C PRO A 36 8.15 7.05 8.30
N VAL A 37 6.97 7.02 7.67
CA VAL A 37 6.79 6.59 6.28
C VAL A 37 6.40 7.78 5.43
N THR A 38 7.08 7.94 4.30
CA THR A 38 6.80 9.03 3.37
C THR A 38 6.60 8.47 1.95
N TYR A 39 5.75 9.13 1.17
CA TYR A 39 5.62 8.84 -0.24
C TYR A 39 6.60 9.70 -1.05
N GLY A 40 7.42 9.07 -1.84
CA GLY A 40 8.37 9.75 -2.75
C GLY A 40 9.59 8.90 -3.05
N ASP A 41 10.17 9.15 -4.21
CA ASP A 41 11.38 8.50 -4.68
C ASP A 41 12.64 8.95 -3.91
N LEU A 42 13.75 8.28 -4.19
CA LEU A 42 15.06 8.55 -3.60
C LEU A 42 15.45 10.04 -3.71
N THR A 43 15.25 10.63 -4.89
CA THR A 43 15.64 12.02 -5.18
C THR A 43 14.86 13.01 -4.31
N ARG A 44 13.55 12.78 -4.13
CA ARG A 44 12.71 13.60 -3.23
C ARG A 44 13.12 13.46 -1.78
N GLN A 45 13.48 12.24 -1.36
CA GLN A 45 13.92 12.01 0.02
C GLN A 45 15.23 12.72 0.30
N VAL A 46 16.21 12.63 -0.61
CA VAL A 46 17.48 13.37 -0.51
C VAL A 46 17.23 14.88 -0.48
N ALA A 47 16.39 15.41 -1.37
CA ALA A 47 16.05 16.83 -1.39
C ALA A 47 15.37 17.30 -0.09
N ASN A 48 14.50 16.47 0.47
CA ASN A 48 13.86 16.74 1.77
C ASN A 48 14.89 16.75 2.91
N ILE A 49 15.80 15.79 2.94
CA ILE A 49 16.86 15.72 3.96
C ILE A 49 17.77 16.95 3.86
N ILE A 50 18.19 17.34 2.66
CA ILE A 50 19.05 18.53 2.46
C ILE A 50 18.32 19.80 2.85
N ARG A 51 17.05 19.96 2.43
CA ARG A 51 16.25 21.14 2.78
C ARG A 51 15.96 21.23 4.26
N ASP A 52 15.77 20.09 4.88
CA ASP A 52 15.34 19.94 6.26
C ASP A 52 16.51 19.96 7.27
N ASN A 53 17.74 20.08 6.83
CA ASN A 53 18.95 20.07 7.67
C ASN A 53 19.14 21.38 8.49
N THR A 54 18.05 22.03 8.87
CA THR A 54 18.06 23.10 9.86
C THR A 54 17.99 22.51 11.28
N GLU A 55 18.72 23.08 12.22
CA GLU A 55 19.15 22.59 13.55
C GLU A 55 18.07 22.00 14.50
N ASN A 56 16.80 21.93 14.13
CA ASN A 56 15.70 21.52 15.01
C ASN A 56 14.92 20.31 14.54
N LYS A 57 15.54 19.30 13.88
CA LYS A 57 14.72 18.34 13.12
C LYS A 57 14.84 16.87 13.43
N ILE A 58 13.66 16.25 13.14
CA ILE A 58 13.35 14.83 13.07
C ILE A 58 14.55 14.07 12.49
N PRO A 59 15.03 13.04 13.17
CA PRO A 59 16.13 12.23 12.68
C PRO A 59 15.87 11.77 11.25
N SER A 60 16.81 11.99 10.37
CA SER A 60 16.72 11.65 8.95
C SER A 60 16.57 10.15 8.70
N ALA A 61 16.92 9.33 9.69
CA ALA A 61 16.84 7.88 9.71
C ALA A 61 16.59 7.37 11.15
N PRO A 62 15.93 6.21 11.36
CA PRO A 62 15.37 5.36 10.29
C PRO A 62 14.08 5.94 9.69
N ARG A 63 13.86 5.69 8.40
CA ARG A 63 12.62 6.05 7.70
C ARG A 63 12.34 5.08 6.55
N ILE A 64 11.08 5.00 6.15
CA ILE A 64 10.67 4.22 4.97
C ILE A 64 10.12 5.20 3.93
N ALA A 65 10.60 5.06 2.70
CA ALA A 65 10.09 5.79 1.54
C ALA A 65 9.37 4.82 0.60
N VAL A 66 8.12 5.10 0.27
CA VAL A 66 7.31 4.28 -0.65
C VAL A 66 7.10 5.06 -1.93
N HIS A 67 7.32 4.42 -3.08
CA HIS A 67 7.01 5.04 -4.37
C HIS A 67 6.62 3.99 -5.41
N VAL A 68 5.80 4.41 -6.37
CA VAL A 68 5.42 3.60 -7.53
C VAL A 68 6.54 3.65 -8.56
N THR A 69 6.97 2.49 -9.04
CA THR A 69 8.01 2.35 -10.06
C THR A 69 7.47 1.98 -11.42
N GLY A 70 6.31 1.31 -11.48
CA GLY A 70 5.72 0.91 -12.75
C GLY A 70 4.26 0.51 -12.61
N MET A 71 3.58 0.54 -13.74
CA MET A 71 2.23 0.01 -13.89
C MET A 71 2.09 -0.59 -15.29
N GLU A 72 1.76 -1.87 -15.36
CA GLU A 72 1.64 -2.63 -16.60
C GLU A 72 0.26 -3.28 -16.69
N ILE A 73 -0.25 -3.49 -17.91
CA ILE A 73 -1.49 -4.24 -18.11
C ILE A 73 -1.22 -5.71 -17.81
N ASP A 74 -2.03 -6.28 -16.91
CA ASP A 74 -1.97 -7.71 -16.60
C ASP A 74 -2.82 -8.51 -17.59
N ARG A 75 -2.18 -8.97 -18.66
CA ARG A 75 -2.85 -9.71 -19.73
C ARG A 75 -3.33 -11.10 -19.31
N GLU A 76 -2.71 -11.69 -18.31
CA GLU A 76 -3.09 -13.03 -17.83
C GLU A 76 -4.42 -12.98 -17.06
N ARG A 77 -4.74 -11.85 -16.45
CA ARG A 77 -5.99 -11.60 -15.73
C ARG A 77 -7.03 -10.86 -16.55
N THR A 78 -6.72 -10.52 -17.82
CA THR A 78 -7.67 -9.80 -18.68
C THR A 78 -8.81 -10.73 -19.08
N ALA A 79 -10.02 -10.41 -18.66
CA ALA A 79 -11.25 -11.06 -19.11
C ALA A 79 -11.83 -10.34 -20.33
N ASP A 80 -12.85 -10.95 -20.96
CA ASP A 80 -13.57 -10.33 -22.07
C ASP A 80 -14.21 -8.99 -21.63
N ALA A 81 -13.81 -7.90 -22.28
CA ALA A 81 -14.30 -6.55 -21.98
C ALA A 81 -15.81 -6.38 -22.23
N SER A 82 -16.41 -7.25 -23.05
CA SER A 82 -17.85 -7.25 -23.31
C SER A 82 -18.67 -7.94 -22.22
N TYR A 83 -18.02 -8.67 -21.32
CA TYR A 83 -18.73 -9.39 -20.26
C TYR A 83 -19.20 -8.44 -19.17
N VAL A 84 -20.51 -8.47 -18.88
CA VAL A 84 -21.12 -7.73 -17.78
C VAL A 84 -21.53 -8.73 -16.69
N SER A 85 -20.92 -8.60 -15.52
CA SER A 85 -21.30 -9.42 -14.37
C SER A 85 -22.61 -8.92 -13.79
N LYS A 86 -23.60 -9.82 -13.66
CA LYS A 86 -24.90 -9.51 -13.05
C LYS A 86 -25.04 -10.31 -11.76
N LEU A 87 -25.20 -9.59 -10.65
CA LEU A 87 -25.44 -10.18 -9.34
C LEU A 87 -26.85 -9.78 -8.87
N ASN A 88 -27.70 -10.78 -8.64
CA ASN A 88 -29.00 -10.59 -8.05
C ASN A 88 -28.92 -10.75 -6.54
N ILE A 89 -29.20 -9.69 -5.80
CA ILE A 89 -29.15 -9.63 -4.34
C ILE A 89 -30.58 -9.55 -3.84
N ARG A 90 -30.94 -10.46 -2.94
CA ARG A 90 -32.20 -10.42 -2.19
C ARG A 90 -31.90 -10.02 -0.77
N GLU A 91 -32.53 -8.96 -0.32
CA GLU A 91 -32.52 -8.60 1.09
C GLU A 91 -33.52 -9.42 1.87
N ARG A 92 -33.25 -9.68 3.14
CA ARG A 92 -34.27 -10.07 4.10
C ARG A 92 -35.04 -8.82 4.50
N ALA A 93 -36.35 -8.94 4.62
CA ALA A 93 -37.12 -7.86 5.17
C ALA A 93 -36.66 -7.56 6.60
N TYR A 94 -36.50 -6.28 6.91
CA TYR A 94 -36.10 -5.81 8.23
C TYR A 94 -37.26 -5.05 8.87
N ASP A 95 -37.66 -5.48 10.05
CA ASP A 95 -38.63 -4.76 10.87
C ASP A 95 -37.89 -3.71 11.71
N ALA A 96 -38.14 -2.44 11.41
CA ALA A 96 -37.52 -1.32 12.11
C ALA A 96 -38.05 -1.14 13.54
N GLU A 97 -39.30 -1.56 13.81
CA GLU A 97 -39.91 -1.50 15.14
C GLU A 97 -39.42 -2.63 16.04
N GLY A 98 -39.41 -3.86 15.52
CA GLY A 98 -38.88 -5.02 16.22
C GLY A 98 -37.35 -5.15 16.22
N LYS A 99 -36.66 -4.35 15.41
CA LYS A 99 -35.19 -4.40 15.21
C LYS A 99 -34.68 -5.80 14.84
N GLU A 100 -35.46 -6.55 14.07
CA GLU A 100 -35.13 -7.91 13.66
C GLU A 100 -35.31 -8.14 12.16
N TYR A 101 -34.59 -9.15 11.63
CA TYR A 101 -34.77 -9.60 10.25
C TYR A 101 -35.89 -10.63 10.17
N LEU A 102 -36.89 -10.32 9.38
CA LEU A 102 -38.03 -11.23 9.15
C LEU A 102 -37.63 -12.37 8.20
N ASN A 103 -38.38 -13.47 8.25
CA ASN A 103 -38.18 -14.59 7.33
C ASN A 103 -38.86 -14.38 5.96
N THR A 104 -39.29 -13.17 5.67
CA THR A 104 -39.89 -12.76 4.40
C THR A 104 -38.85 -12.08 3.51
N GLU A 105 -39.08 -12.14 2.20
CA GLU A 105 -38.22 -11.45 1.22
C GLU A 105 -38.40 -9.94 1.35
N GLY A 106 -37.30 -9.22 1.38
CA GLY A 106 -37.26 -7.76 1.29
C GLY A 106 -37.15 -7.27 -0.16
N LYS A 107 -36.40 -6.22 -0.39
CA LYS A 107 -36.16 -5.67 -1.72
C LYS A 107 -35.19 -6.51 -2.52
N ASN A 108 -35.44 -6.64 -3.81
CA ASN A 108 -34.54 -7.29 -4.75
C ASN A 108 -33.75 -6.22 -5.52
N TYR A 109 -32.43 -6.40 -5.61
CA TYR A 109 -31.53 -5.55 -6.37
C TYR A 109 -30.77 -6.36 -7.40
N THR A 110 -30.57 -5.80 -8.57
CA THR A 110 -29.63 -6.33 -9.55
C THR A 110 -28.46 -5.36 -9.66
N VAL A 111 -27.27 -5.84 -9.35
CA VAL A 111 -26.03 -5.09 -9.51
C VAL A 111 -25.38 -5.54 -10.80
N GLU A 112 -25.22 -4.62 -11.74
CA GLU A 112 -24.46 -4.87 -12.96
C GLU A 112 -23.07 -4.25 -12.82
N ARG A 113 -22.03 -5.05 -13.02
CA ARG A 113 -20.65 -4.60 -12.97
C ARG A 113 -19.97 -4.83 -14.30
N LEU A 114 -19.47 -3.76 -14.89
CA LEU A 114 -18.55 -3.85 -16.02
C LEU A 114 -17.24 -4.47 -15.57
N MET A 115 -16.61 -5.26 -16.44
CA MET A 115 -15.34 -5.89 -16.10
C MET A 115 -14.25 -4.82 -15.95
N PRO A 116 -13.59 -4.78 -14.80
CA PRO A 116 -12.48 -3.86 -14.60
C PRO A 116 -11.25 -4.32 -15.39
N THR A 117 -10.44 -3.37 -15.83
CA THR A 117 -9.18 -3.66 -16.48
C THR A 117 -8.11 -3.98 -15.42
N PRO A 118 -7.47 -5.16 -15.47
CA PRO A 118 -6.44 -5.53 -14.54
C PRO A 118 -5.09 -4.89 -14.90
N TYR A 119 -4.41 -4.36 -13.90
CA TYR A 119 -3.05 -3.86 -14.00
C TYR A 119 -2.19 -4.47 -12.92
N LYS A 120 -0.90 -4.58 -13.20
CA LYS A 120 0.14 -4.95 -12.27
C LYS A 120 0.85 -3.68 -11.82
N LEU A 121 0.69 -3.32 -10.56
CA LEU A 121 1.31 -2.14 -9.96
C LEU A 121 2.55 -2.54 -9.18
N THR A 122 3.69 -1.92 -9.47
CA THR A 122 4.96 -2.19 -8.82
C THR A 122 5.34 -1.03 -7.90
N PHE A 123 5.70 -1.36 -6.67
CA PHE A 123 6.17 -0.41 -5.65
C PHE A 123 7.60 -0.71 -5.26
N ASN A 124 8.36 0.34 -5.00
CA ASN A 124 9.59 0.22 -4.22
C ASN A 124 9.38 0.84 -2.84
N CYS A 125 9.92 0.14 -1.85
CA CYS A 125 10.01 0.63 -0.48
C CYS A 125 11.49 0.70 -0.10
N ASP A 126 11.99 1.92 0.07
CA ASP A 126 13.37 2.18 0.46
C ASP A 126 13.44 2.35 1.97
N ILE A 127 14.20 1.50 2.63
CA ILE A 127 14.50 1.59 4.06
C ILE A 127 15.80 2.35 4.23
N TRP A 128 15.71 3.51 4.86
CA TRP A 128 16.83 4.39 5.17
C TRP A 128 17.24 4.20 6.61
N SER A 129 18.48 3.84 6.87
CA SER A 129 19.00 3.65 8.22
C SER A 129 20.46 4.12 8.33
N THR A 130 20.80 4.67 9.48
CA THR A 130 22.19 4.96 9.85
C THR A 130 22.84 3.80 10.60
N ASN A 131 22.05 2.81 11.02
CA ASN A 131 22.50 1.66 11.79
C ASN A 131 21.99 0.37 11.17
N THR A 132 22.90 -0.57 10.91
CA THR A 132 22.58 -1.88 10.32
C THR A 132 21.64 -2.69 11.20
N ASP A 133 21.75 -2.61 12.52
CA ASP A 133 20.83 -3.34 13.43
C ASP A 133 19.39 -2.86 13.29
N MET A 134 19.15 -1.55 13.24
CA MET A 134 17.81 -0.99 13.00
C MET A 134 17.26 -1.42 11.63
N LYS A 135 18.11 -1.48 10.60
CA LYS A 135 17.72 -1.94 9.27
C LYS A 135 17.28 -3.40 9.30
N LEU A 136 18.02 -4.26 9.99
CA LEU A 136 17.68 -5.68 10.14
C LEU A 136 16.37 -5.85 10.91
N GLN A 137 16.15 -5.10 11.98
CA GLN A 137 14.88 -5.12 12.72
C GLN A 137 13.68 -4.79 11.84
N ILE A 138 13.81 -3.80 10.95
CA ILE A 138 12.74 -3.41 10.01
C ILE A 138 12.52 -4.53 8.98
N LEU A 139 13.61 -5.03 8.38
CA LEU A 139 13.55 -6.07 7.36
C LEU A 139 12.91 -7.35 7.91
N GLU A 140 13.30 -7.81 9.07
CA GLU A 140 12.73 -9.01 9.67
C GLU A 140 11.23 -8.88 9.91
N GLN A 141 10.75 -7.73 10.39
CA GLN A 141 9.31 -7.47 10.56
C GLN A 141 8.56 -7.52 9.22
N ILE A 142 9.14 -6.93 8.17
CA ILE A 142 8.53 -6.95 6.83
C ILE A 142 8.53 -8.37 6.26
N LEU A 143 9.66 -9.08 6.33
CA LEU A 143 9.78 -10.43 5.78
C LEU A 143 8.84 -11.44 6.46
N VAL A 144 8.61 -11.30 7.77
CA VAL A 144 7.65 -12.15 8.48
C VAL A 144 6.22 -11.86 8.03
N LEU A 145 5.90 -10.58 7.77
CA LEU A 145 4.56 -10.19 7.33
C LEU A 145 4.25 -10.66 5.90
N PHE A 146 5.24 -10.59 5.01
CA PHE A 146 5.14 -11.03 3.62
C PHE A 146 5.72 -12.43 3.41
N ASN A 147 4.91 -13.45 3.63
CA ASN A 147 5.31 -14.85 3.47
C ASN A 147 4.50 -15.60 2.38
N PRO A 148 4.81 -15.48 1.10
CA PRO A 148 5.45 -14.37 0.37
C PRO A 148 4.51 -13.21 0.05
N SER A 149 3.22 -13.33 0.34
CA SER A 149 2.19 -12.34 0.02
C SER A 149 1.34 -12.00 1.24
N LEU A 150 0.84 -10.77 1.23
CA LEU A 150 -0.13 -10.28 2.20
C LEU A 150 -1.44 -9.95 1.49
N GLU A 151 -2.54 -10.49 1.99
CA GLU A 151 -3.87 -10.16 1.50
C GLU A 151 -4.32 -8.81 2.07
N VAL A 152 -4.77 -7.93 1.17
CA VAL A 152 -5.24 -6.59 1.51
C VAL A 152 -6.66 -6.40 0.99
N GLN A 153 -7.54 -5.93 1.84
CA GLN A 153 -8.90 -5.60 1.47
C GLN A 153 -9.01 -4.13 1.04
N THR A 154 -9.64 -3.89 -0.09
CA THR A 154 -10.00 -2.55 -0.54
C THR A 154 -11.52 -2.43 -0.66
N THR A 155 -12.08 -1.34 -0.16
CA THR A 155 -13.50 -1.02 -0.36
C THR A 155 -13.59 -0.08 -1.55
N ASP A 156 -14.23 -0.51 -2.61
CA ASP A 156 -14.28 0.24 -3.88
C ASP A 156 -15.49 1.17 -4.02
N ASN A 157 -16.51 1.11 -3.14
CA ASN A 157 -17.75 1.82 -3.42
C ASN A 157 -18.59 2.17 -2.18
N TYR A 158 -19.67 2.96 -2.42
CA TYR A 158 -20.76 3.30 -1.48
C TYR A 158 -21.46 2.10 -0.85
N ILE A 159 -21.49 0.98 -1.53
CA ILE A 159 -21.93 -0.31 -1.02
C ILE A 159 -20.65 -0.99 -0.61
N ASP A 160 -20.54 -1.52 0.60
CA ASP A 160 -19.37 -2.24 1.15
C ASP A 160 -18.90 -3.39 0.25
N TRP A 161 -18.60 -3.06 -0.99
CA TRP A 161 -18.05 -3.98 -1.97
C TRP A 161 -16.55 -4.08 -1.74
N THR A 162 -16.20 -5.05 -0.93
CA THR A 162 -14.80 -5.31 -0.59
C THR A 162 -14.18 -6.16 -1.69
N SER A 163 -13.17 -5.64 -2.38
CA SER A 163 -12.31 -6.44 -3.23
C SER A 163 -11.06 -6.87 -2.46
N LEU A 164 -10.73 -8.14 -2.57
CA LEU A 164 -9.51 -8.71 -2.01
C LEU A 164 -8.41 -8.63 -3.06
N THR A 165 -7.30 -8.04 -2.71
CA THR A 165 -6.07 -8.08 -3.50
C THR A 165 -4.92 -8.55 -2.63
N HIS A 166 -3.83 -8.94 -3.24
CA HIS A 166 -2.63 -9.36 -2.52
C HIS A 166 -1.44 -8.51 -2.93
N VAL A 167 -0.57 -8.26 -1.99
CA VAL A 167 0.73 -7.62 -2.22
C VAL A 167 1.79 -8.68 -2.07
N MET A 168 2.61 -8.87 -3.11
CA MET A 168 3.71 -9.83 -3.14
C MET A 168 5.03 -9.09 -2.94
N LEU A 169 5.92 -9.66 -2.14
CA LEU A 169 7.31 -9.23 -2.06
C LEU A 169 8.11 -9.99 -3.12
N ASP A 170 8.64 -9.27 -4.11
CA ASP A 170 9.38 -9.86 -5.23
C ASP A 170 10.88 -9.97 -4.95
N SER A 171 11.47 -8.93 -4.39
CA SER A 171 12.92 -8.90 -4.13
C SER A 171 13.31 -7.92 -3.03
N VAL A 172 14.47 -8.20 -2.43
CA VAL A 172 15.14 -7.31 -1.48
C VAL A 172 16.53 -7.02 -2.03
N THR A 173 16.83 -5.77 -2.32
CA THR A 173 18.14 -5.33 -2.82
C THR A 173 18.86 -4.52 -1.75
N TRP A 174 20.07 -4.94 -1.45
CA TRP A 174 20.97 -4.23 -0.54
C TRP A 174 21.85 -3.30 -1.34
N SER A 175 21.64 -2.01 -1.21
CA SER A 175 22.55 -1.02 -1.78
C SER A 175 23.36 -0.41 -0.65
N SER A 176 24.65 -0.70 -0.61
CA SER A 176 25.60 0.00 0.25
C SER A 176 25.96 1.37 -0.31
N ARG A 177 24.97 2.13 -0.81
CA ARG A 177 25.19 3.52 -1.17
C ARG A 177 25.13 4.34 0.09
N SER A 178 26.29 4.59 0.67
CA SER A 178 26.44 5.69 1.59
C SER A 178 26.10 6.97 0.82
N VAL A 179 24.99 7.59 1.15
CA VAL A 179 24.71 8.94 0.70
C VAL A 179 25.49 9.83 1.67
N PRO A 180 26.58 10.50 1.23
CA PRO A 180 27.26 11.44 2.10
C PRO A 180 26.31 12.63 2.32
N VAL A 181 25.60 12.58 3.40
CA VAL A 181 24.94 13.75 3.95
C VAL A 181 26.05 14.47 4.69
N GLY A 182 26.37 15.71 4.34
CA GLY A 182 27.53 16.50 4.81
C GLY A 182 27.70 16.67 6.33
N VAL A 183 27.36 15.62 7.09
CA VAL A 183 27.49 15.46 8.53
C VAL A 183 27.78 13.98 8.79
N ASP A 184 28.69 13.68 9.64
CA ASP A 184 29.35 12.45 10.10
C ASP A 184 28.63 11.08 10.11
N SER A 185 27.49 10.90 9.47
CA SER A 185 26.77 9.62 9.46
C SER A 185 26.41 9.18 8.04
N GLU A 186 26.93 8.05 7.65
CA GLU A 186 26.57 7.34 6.41
C GLU A 186 25.14 6.78 6.53
N ILE A 187 24.31 7.01 5.52
CA ILE A 187 22.96 6.45 5.44
C ILE A 187 22.98 5.28 4.46
N ASP A 188 22.61 4.12 4.97
CA ASP A 188 22.46 2.89 4.22
C ASP A 188 21.01 2.74 3.71
N VAL A 189 20.84 2.32 2.45
CA VAL A 189 19.53 2.14 1.85
C VAL A 189 19.34 0.69 1.42
N SER A 190 18.21 0.09 1.81
CA SER A 190 17.76 -1.20 1.28
C SER A 190 16.43 -1.02 0.58
N THR A 191 16.34 -1.51 -0.66
CA THR A 191 15.13 -1.40 -1.49
C THR A 191 14.41 -2.73 -1.54
N LEU A 192 13.14 -2.74 -1.16
CA LEU A 192 12.22 -3.86 -1.35
C LEU A 192 11.29 -3.55 -2.51
N THR A 193 11.15 -4.52 -3.41
CA THR A 193 10.23 -4.41 -4.54
C THR A 193 8.99 -5.25 -4.28
N PHE A 194 7.84 -4.63 -4.42
CA PHE A 194 6.53 -5.25 -4.23
C PHE A 194 5.69 -5.14 -5.49
N THR A 195 4.90 -6.17 -5.74
CA THR A 195 3.95 -6.20 -6.83
C THR A 195 2.56 -6.48 -6.31
N THR A 196 1.57 -5.76 -6.83
CA THR A 196 0.16 -5.98 -6.51
C THR A 196 -0.71 -5.89 -7.76
N PRO A 197 -1.61 -6.84 -8.00
CA PRO A 197 -2.63 -6.71 -9.01
C PRO A 197 -3.66 -5.67 -8.54
N ILE A 198 -4.00 -4.75 -9.42
CA ILE A 198 -5.03 -3.76 -9.21
C ILE A 198 -6.06 -3.83 -10.32
N TYR A 199 -7.29 -3.46 -10.03
CA TYR A 199 -8.39 -3.46 -10.98
C TYR A 199 -8.95 -2.05 -11.10
N ILE A 200 -8.90 -1.51 -12.30
CA ILE A 200 -9.44 -0.18 -12.60
C ILE A 200 -10.80 -0.37 -13.25
N SER A 201 -11.85 0.06 -12.55
CA SER A 201 -13.21 0.05 -13.06
C SER A 201 -13.44 1.22 -14.00
N PRO A 202 -14.16 1.00 -15.12
CA PRO A 202 -14.51 2.05 -16.07
C PRO A 202 -15.49 3.07 -15.49
#